data_8d74bc861069418bd08f56fe7b559906
#
_entry.id   8d74bc861069418bd08f56fe7b559906
#
_cell.length_a   1.000
_cell.length_b   1.000
_cell.length_c   1.000
_cell.angle_alpha   90.00
_cell.angle_beta   90.00
_cell.angle_gamma   90.00
#
_symmetry.space_group_name_H-M   'P 1'
#
loop_
_entity.id
_entity.type
_entity.pdbx_description
1 polymer ?
#
loop_
_entity_poly.entity_id
_entity_poly.type
_entity_poly.pdbx_seq_one_letter_code
_entity_poly.pdbx_strand_id
1 'polypeptide(L)'
;TKREGKASDYEILTSRLVDRALRPLFPDNYHAEVYVNIILFSADGEDLPDALAGLAASAALAVSDIPFNGPISEVRVARTDGKYIVNPTSAELEKADIDIMVAATIDNIMMVEGEMNEVQESEMLEAIKVAHEAIKVQCKAQLELSEACGKLVKREYCHEVNDDELRKDVHDKCYAKAYAVATSGSGKHERSEAFEKIVEEYKAQFSEEELTDEKLEMIGRYYHDVEKEAMRRAILDEGKRLDGRKTTEIRPIWIETDCLPGPHGSAIFTRGETQSLSTVTLGTKSDEKMIDDVLNHGYERFLLHYNFPPFSTGEAKATRGVGRREIGHGNLAHRALKRMIPDNYPYVVRVISDILESNGSSSMATVCAGTLALRDAGVPMKKPVSGIAMGLISENKGTNYAILSDILGDEDHLGDMDFKVTGTKDGITATQMDIKVDGLSYEILENALAQAKEGRMHILGKILAVSYTHLTLPTIA
;
A
#
# COMPACT_ATOMS: atom_id res chain seq x y z
N THR A 1 -2.20 24.02 27.16
CA THR A 1 -2.28 22.67 26.63
C THR A 1 -3.68 22.41 26.11
N LYS A 2 -3.76 22.01 24.88
CA LYS A 2 -5.01 21.75 24.18
C LYS A 2 -5.38 20.28 24.35
N ARG A 3 -6.62 19.98 24.72
CA ARG A 3 -7.07 18.57 24.74
C ARG A 3 -7.04 18.02 23.33
N GLU A 4 -6.45 16.85 23.16
CA GLU A 4 -6.47 16.11 21.91
C GLU A 4 -7.91 15.63 21.64
N GLY A 5 -8.48 16.10 20.55
CA GLY A 5 -9.87 15.78 20.17
C GLY A 5 -9.97 14.78 19.04
N LYS A 6 -8.84 14.54 18.33
CA LYS A 6 -8.70 13.59 17.20
C LYS A 6 -7.31 12.97 17.26
N ALA A 7 -7.18 11.76 16.72
CA ALA A 7 -5.87 11.13 16.54
C ALA A 7 -4.99 12.00 15.63
N SER A 8 -3.71 12.14 15.99
CA SER A 8 -2.68 12.79 15.16
C SER A 8 -2.38 11.94 13.92
N ASP A 9 -1.71 12.53 12.93
CA ASP A 9 -1.27 11.78 11.73
C ASP A 9 -0.36 10.60 12.13
N TYR A 10 0.52 10.79 13.13
CA TYR A 10 1.38 9.74 13.67
C TYR A 10 0.60 8.57 14.26
N GLU A 11 -0.41 8.84 15.10
CA GLU A 11 -1.28 7.81 15.67
C GLU A 11 -2.08 7.08 14.60
N ILE A 12 -2.57 7.81 13.58
CA ILE A 12 -3.26 7.21 12.45
C ILE A 12 -2.32 6.29 11.65
N LEU A 13 -1.10 6.71 11.39
CA LEU A 13 -0.10 5.90 10.67
C LEU A 13 0.27 4.65 11.47
N THR A 14 0.55 4.76 12.77
CA THR A 14 0.81 3.61 13.65
C THR A 14 -0.37 2.63 13.66
N SER A 15 -1.58 3.15 13.82
CA SER A 15 -2.81 2.33 13.77
C SER A 15 -2.97 1.60 12.42
N ARG A 16 -2.55 2.21 11.31
CA ARG A 16 -2.58 1.57 9.98
C ARG A 16 -1.55 0.45 9.85
N LEU A 17 -0.35 0.62 10.40
CA LEU A 17 0.68 -0.44 10.42
C LEU A 17 0.14 -1.67 11.15
N VAL A 18 -0.38 -1.49 12.36
CA VAL A 18 -0.97 -2.57 13.17
C VAL A 18 -2.15 -3.25 12.45
N ASP A 19 -3.07 -2.49 11.87
CA ASP A 19 -4.22 -3.02 11.14
C ASP A 19 -3.79 -3.90 9.95
N ARG A 20 -2.81 -3.44 9.17
CA ARG A 20 -2.28 -4.17 8.01
C ARG A 20 -1.53 -5.44 8.41
N ALA A 21 -0.89 -5.46 9.56
CA ALA A 21 -0.21 -6.62 10.11
C ALA A 21 -1.17 -7.67 10.69
N LEU A 22 -2.25 -7.24 11.36
CA LEU A 22 -3.17 -8.16 12.04
C LEU A 22 -4.28 -8.69 11.15
N ARG A 23 -4.85 -7.84 10.29
CA ARG A 23 -6.06 -8.16 9.52
C ARG A 23 -5.94 -9.45 8.68
N PRO A 24 -4.83 -9.72 7.96
CA PRO A 24 -4.71 -10.92 7.13
C PRO A 24 -4.68 -12.23 7.92
N LEU A 25 -4.51 -12.16 9.24
CA LEU A 25 -4.37 -13.33 10.10
C LEU A 25 -5.67 -13.75 10.79
N PHE A 26 -6.75 -12.99 10.60
CA PHE A 26 -8.07 -13.45 10.99
C PHE A 26 -8.61 -14.41 9.93
N PRO A 27 -9.29 -15.51 10.33
CA PRO A 27 -9.94 -16.41 9.37
C PRO A 27 -11.00 -15.68 8.53
N ASP A 28 -11.10 -16.01 7.25
CA ASP A 28 -12.03 -15.36 6.31
C ASP A 28 -13.50 -15.52 6.74
N ASN A 29 -13.84 -16.61 7.44
CA ASN A 29 -15.17 -16.89 7.98
C ASN A 29 -15.44 -16.26 9.36
N TYR A 30 -14.52 -15.41 9.86
CA TYR A 30 -14.69 -14.70 11.13
C TYR A 30 -15.31 -13.32 10.90
N HIS A 31 -16.64 -13.22 10.96
CA HIS A 31 -17.40 -12.01 10.67
C HIS A 31 -17.73 -11.15 11.89
N ALA A 32 -17.20 -11.48 13.08
CA ALA A 32 -17.39 -10.64 14.26
C ALA A 32 -16.59 -9.35 14.15
N GLU A 33 -17.16 -8.25 14.64
CA GLU A 33 -16.45 -6.98 14.77
C GLU A 33 -15.34 -7.11 15.82
N VAL A 34 -14.13 -6.68 15.45
CA VAL A 34 -12.95 -6.67 16.34
C VAL A 34 -12.44 -5.25 16.52
N TYR A 35 -12.40 -4.79 17.76
CA TYR A 35 -11.86 -3.48 18.13
C TYR A 35 -10.58 -3.67 18.92
N VAL A 36 -9.45 -3.22 18.36
CA VAL A 36 -8.15 -3.22 19.02
C VAL A 36 -7.81 -1.79 19.43
N ASN A 37 -7.82 -1.54 20.73
CA ASN A 37 -7.49 -0.23 21.29
C ASN A 37 -6.10 -0.29 21.93
N ILE A 38 -5.19 0.55 21.44
CA ILE A 38 -3.81 0.65 21.90
C ILE A 38 -3.66 2.02 22.57
N ILE A 39 -3.25 2.02 23.82
CA ILE A 39 -3.11 3.24 24.63
C ILE A 39 -1.67 3.35 25.12
N LEU A 40 -1.00 4.45 24.76
CA LEU A 40 0.32 4.80 25.27
C LEU A 40 0.16 5.47 26.64
N PHE A 41 0.63 4.82 27.70
CA PHE A 41 0.57 5.38 29.06
C PHE A 41 1.80 6.22 29.43
N SER A 42 2.96 5.87 28.91
CA SER A 42 4.22 6.53 29.22
C SER A 42 5.22 6.37 28.09
N ALA A 43 6.00 7.41 27.83
CA ALA A 43 7.16 7.38 26.94
C ALA A 43 8.29 8.20 27.58
N ASP A 44 9.53 7.80 27.35
CA ASP A 44 10.73 8.50 27.84
C ASP A 44 11.26 9.54 26.86
N GLY A 45 10.73 9.55 25.63
CA GLY A 45 11.15 10.46 24.56
C GLY A 45 12.38 9.96 23.77
N GLU A 46 12.97 8.84 24.13
CA GLU A 46 14.11 8.22 23.46
C GLU A 46 13.65 7.01 22.63
N ASP A 47 12.90 6.10 23.26
CA ASP A 47 12.36 4.91 22.61
C ASP A 47 11.07 5.20 21.82
N LEU A 48 10.99 4.70 20.61
CA LEU A 48 9.84 4.92 19.73
C LEU A 48 8.75 3.86 19.99
N PRO A 49 7.53 4.25 20.41
CA PRO A 49 6.50 3.30 20.82
C PRO A 49 5.75 2.63 19.69
N ASP A 50 5.92 3.08 18.45
CA ASP A 50 5.15 2.59 17.30
C ASP A 50 5.37 1.10 17.00
N ALA A 51 6.61 0.61 17.10
CA ALA A 51 6.92 -0.82 16.96
C ALA A 51 6.30 -1.68 18.09
N LEU A 52 6.20 -1.11 19.30
CA LEU A 52 5.58 -1.80 20.42
C LEU A 52 4.06 -1.93 20.30
N ALA A 53 3.43 -1.09 19.49
CA ALA A 53 1.99 -1.13 19.26
C ALA A 53 1.55 -2.46 18.62
N GLY A 54 2.27 -2.93 17.61
CA GLY A 54 2.01 -4.23 16.95
C GLY A 54 2.21 -5.40 17.90
N LEU A 55 3.29 -5.40 18.67
CA LEU A 55 3.56 -6.41 19.70
C LEU A 55 2.45 -6.45 20.76
N ALA A 56 2.04 -5.30 21.30
CA ALA A 56 0.99 -5.21 22.31
C ALA A 56 -0.36 -5.72 21.81
N ALA A 57 -0.75 -5.34 20.60
CA ALA A 57 -1.98 -5.79 19.96
C ALA A 57 -1.99 -7.32 19.74
N SER A 58 -0.89 -7.86 19.22
CA SER A 58 -0.75 -9.29 18.99
C SER A 58 -0.72 -10.09 20.29
N ALA A 59 -0.02 -9.60 21.32
CA ALA A 59 0.01 -10.25 22.64
C ALA A 59 -1.38 -10.31 23.29
N ALA A 60 -2.18 -9.24 23.15
CA ALA A 60 -3.58 -9.23 23.62
C ALA A 60 -4.43 -10.30 22.90
N LEU A 61 -4.27 -10.46 21.59
CA LEU A 61 -4.92 -11.52 20.83
C LEU A 61 -4.41 -12.91 21.21
N ALA A 62 -3.10 -13.05 21.46
CA ALA A 62 -2.48 -14.31 21.85
C ALA A 62 -3.06 -14.87 23.17
N VAL A 63 -3.33 -14.01 24.16
CA VAL A 63 -3.94 -14.41 25.44
C VAL A 63 -5.47 -14.42 25.43
N SER A 64 -6.11 -14.11 24.31
CA SER A 64 -7.55 -14.23 24.09
C SER A 64 -7.91 -15.59 23.49
N ASP A 65 -9.19 -15.91 23.42
CA ASP A 65 -9.70 -17.06 22.69
C ASP A 65 -10.21 -16.71 21.27
N ILE A 66 -9.96 -15.48 20.82
CA ILE A 66 -10.35 -15.00 19.48
C ILE A 66 -9.59 -15.81 18.42
N PRO A 67 -10.26 -16.28 17.34
CA PRO A 67 -9.60 -16.93 16.21
C PRO A 67 -8.61 -15.97 15.54
N PHE A 68 -7.33 -16.33 15.59
CA PHE A 68 -6.25 -15.51 15.08
C PHE A 68 -5.03 -16.38 14.77
N ASN A 69 -4.56 -16.33 13.53
CA ASN A 69 -3.47 -17.18 13.01
C ASN A 69 -2.08 -16.59 13.27
N GLY A 70 -1.95 -15.76 14.32
CA GLY A 70 -0.67 -15.25 14.82
C GLY A 70 0.02 -16.23 15.77
N PRO A 71 0.98 -15.75 16.57
CA PRO A 71 1.25 -14.33 16.78
C PRO A 71 2.03 -13.64 15.66
N ILE A 72 1.92 -12.33 15.64
CA ILE A 72 2.82 -11.44 14.89
C ILE A 72 3.65 -10.61 15.84
N SER A 73 4.71 -10.02 15.33
CA SER A 73 5.28 -8.83 15.94
C SER A 73 5.71 -7.83 14.89
N GLU A 74 6.04 -6.66 15.37
CA GLU A 74 6.46 -5.52 14.56
C GLU A 74 7.73 -4.94 15.17
N VAL A 75 8.74 -4.66 14.34
CA VAL A 75 9.96 -3.98 14.76
C VAL A 75 10.33 -2.92 13.73
N ARG A 76 10.98 -1.85 14.22
CA ARG A 76 11.64 -0.87 13.39
C ARG A 76 13.09 -1.30 13.16
N VAL A 77 13.58 -1.20 11.94
CA VAL A 77 14.99 -1.39 11.62
C VAL A 77 15.54 -0.13 10.99
N ALA A 78 16.59 0.40 11.59
CA ALA A 78 17.39 1.48 11.02
C ALA A 78 18.76 0.96 10.60
N ARG A 79 19.37 1.62 9.60
CA ARG A 79 20.80 1.44 9.32
C ARG A 79 21.51 2.75 9.51
N THR A 80 22.49 2.77 10.43
CA THR A 80 23.33 3.92 10.73
C THR A 80 24.79 3.50 10.66
N ASP A 81 25.59 4.24 9.89
CA ASP A 81 27.03 3.92 9.66
C ASP A 81 27.25 2.46 9.17
N GLY A 82 26.36 1.96 8.32
CA GLY A 82 26.39 0.60 7.76
C GLY A 82 25.97 -0.52 8.73
N LYS A 83 25.50 -0.19 9.94
CA LYS A 83 25.04 -1.17 10.93
C LYS A 83 23.53 -1.14 11.06
N TYR A 84 22.91 -2.32 11.02
CA TYR A 84 21.50 -2.48 11.27
C TYR A 84 21.20 -2.48 12.78
N ILE A 85 20.24 -1.67 13.18
CA ILE A 85 19.80 -1.50 14.57
C ILE A 85 18.30 -1.82 14.61
N VAL A 86 17.91 -2.73 15.49
CA VAL A 86 16.50 -3.07 15.73
C VAL A 86 15.96 -2.18 16.83
N ASN A 87 14.80 -1.58 16.61
CA ASN A 87 14.16 -0.61 17.49
C ASN A 87 15.12 0.50 17.92
N PRO A 88 15.61 1.31 16.95
CA PRO A 88 16.55 2.38 17.22
C PRO A 88 15.92 3.45 18.11
N THR A 89 16.76 4.15 18.88
CA THR A 89 16.38 5.38 19.56
C THR A 89 16.14 6.51 18.55
N SER A 90 15.45 7.57 18.96
CA SER A 90 15.24 8.77 18.13
C SER A 90 16.55 9.35 17.59
N ALA A 91 17.60 9.39 18.42
CA ALA A 91 18.91 9.93 18.04
C ALA A 91 19.67 9.05 17.01
N GLU A 92 19.50 7.74 17.08
CA GLU A 92 20.05 6.81 16.08
C GLU A 92 19.33 6.91 14.76
N LEU A 93 18.00 7.14 14.80
CA LEU A 93 17.16 7.25 13.62
C LEU A 93 17.46 8.51 12.79
N GLU A 94 17.82 9.63 13.42
CA GLU A 94 18.18 10.87 12.72
C GLU A 94 19.32 10.70 11.70
N LYS A 95 20.23 9.77 11.95
CA LYS A 95 21.40 9.49 11.09
C LYS A 95 21.18 8.32 10.13
N ALA A 96 20.03 7.70 10.18
CA ALA A 96 19.76 6.48 9.44
C ALA A 96 19.58 6.74 7.94
N ASP A 97 20.17 5.88 7.12
CA ASP A 97 19.95 5.81 5.68
C ASP A 97 18.85 4.77 5.32
N ILE A 98 18.49 3.89 6.24
CA ILE A 98 17.32 3.00 6.18
C ILE A 98 16.51 3.22 7.46
N ASP A 99 15.22 3.41 7.30
CA ASP A 99 14.22 3.44 8.37
C ASP A 99 12.97 2.70 7.88
N ILE A 100 12.81 1.45 8.31
CA ILE A 100 11.69 0.61 7.90
C ILE A 100 11.03 -0.04 9.11
N MET A 101 9.69 -0.11 9.06
CA MET A 101 8.87 -0.95 9.93
C MET A 101 8.60 -2.27 9.22
N VAL A 102 8.78 -3.36 9.92
CA VAL A 102 8.50 -4.71 9.42
C VAL A 102 7.60 -5.42 10.41
N ALA A 103 6.51 -6.01 9.90
CA ALA A 103 5.68 -6.92 10.66
C ALA A 103 5.73 -8.33 10.05
N ALA A 104 5.81 -9.33 10.90
CA ALA A 104 5.93 -10.72 10.48
C ALA A 104 5.33 -11.68 11.52
N THR A 105 4.97 -12.87 11.05
CA THR A 105 4.80 -14.06 11.88
C THR A 105 6.17 -14.73 12.13
N ILE A 106 6.19 -15.88 12.76
CA ILE A 106 7.43 -16.68 12.88
C ILE A 106 7.97 -17.06 11.50
N ASP A 107 7.11 -17.34 10.55
CA ASP A 107 7.48 -17.92 9.26
C ASP A 107 7.43 -16.92 8.10
N ASN A 108 6.55 -15.90 8.16
CA ASN A 108 6.23 -15.07 7.01
C ASN A 108 6.29 -13.58 7.32
N ILE A 109 6.86 -12.82 6.37
CA ILE A 109 6.76 -11.36 6.34
C ILE A 109 5.33 -10.99 5.94
N MET A 110 4.70 -10.06 6.68
CA MET A 110 3.34 -9.62 6.44
C MET A 110 3.27 -8.18 5.91
N MET A 111 4.12 -7.29 6.42
CA MET A 111 4.09 -5.88 6.08
C MET A 111 5.50 -5.29 6.17
N VAL A 112 5.83 -4.44 5.21
CA VAL A 112 7.04 -3.59 5.25
C VAL A 112 6.64 -2.19 4.84
N GLU A 113 7.05 -1.18 5.59
CA GLU A 113 6.85 0.22 5.22
C GLU A 113 7.98 1.08 5.75
N GLY A 114 8.50 2.00 4.92
CA GLY A 114 9.51 2.94 5.41
C GLY A 114 10.13 3.81 4.33
N GLU A 115 11.14 4.55 4.76
CA GLU A 115 11.92 5.45 3.91
C GLU A 115 13.41 5.11 3.92
N MET A 116 14.08 5.44 2.84
CA MET A 116 15.49 5.13 2.64
C MET A 116 16.20 6.25 1.88
N ASN A 117 17.50 6.31 2.02
CA ASN A 117 18.33 7.27 1.32
C ASN A 117 19.05 6.63 0.14
N GLU A 118 18.29 6.33 -0.93
CA GLU A 118 18.80 5.76 -2.18
C GLU A 118 19.56 4.42 -1.98
N VAL A 119 19.00 3.53 -1.17
CA VAL A 119 19.61 2.20 -0.91
C VAL A 119 19.32 1.21 -2.03
N GLN A 120 20.18 0.20 -2.16
CA GLN A 120 19.98 -0.88 -3.13
C GLN A 120 18.91 -1.88 -2.64
N GLU A 121 18.31 -2.58 -3.57
CA GLU A 121 17.27 -3.59 -3.31
C GLU A 121 17.77 -4.69 -2.37
N SER A 122 19.03 -5.14 -2.53
CA SER A 122 19.64 -6.15 -1.64
C SER A 122 19.84 -5.67 -0.21
N GLU A 123 20.13 -4.38 -0.01
CA GLU A 123 20.32 -3.79 1.32
C GLU A 123 18.97 -3.68 2.06
N MET A 124 17.90 -3.32 1.35
CA MET A 124 16.55 -3.34 1.90
C MET A 124 16.13 -4.77 2.29
N LEU A 125 16.43 -5.76 1.45
CA LEU A 125 16.11 -7.16 1.73
C LEU A 125 16.86 -7.67 2.98
N GLU A 126 18.11 -7.24 3.16
CA GLU A 126 18.90 -7.57 4.37
C GLU A 126 18.27 -6.94 5.63
N ALA A 127 17.82 -5.69 5.56
CA ALA A 127 17.11 -5.05 6.66
C ALA A 127 15.84 -5.82 7.06
N ILE A 128 15.08 -6.32 6.08
CA ILE A 128 13.89 -7.16 6.31
C ILE A 128 14.27 -8.47 7.01
N LYS A 129 15.37 -9.12 6.61
CA LYS A 129 15.87 -10.36 7.27
C LYS A 129 16.26 -10.10 8.72
N VAL A 130 16.98 -9.01 8.99
CA VAL A 130 17.35 -8.61 10.36
C VAL A 130 16.10 -8.39 11.22
N ALA A 131 15.09 -7.71 10.69
CA ALA A 131 13.83 -7.51 11.36
C ALA A 131 13.13 -8.84 11.67
N HIS A 132 13.08 -9.76 10.70
CA HIS A 132 12.38 -11.05 10.88
C HIS A 132 13.02 -11.89 11.97
N GLU A 133 14.35 -11.94 12.07
CA GLU A 133 15.02 -12.67 13.15
C GLU A 133 14.67 -12.11 14.55
N ALA A 134 14.56 -10.79 14.69
CA ALA A 134 14.13 -10.18 15.95
C ALA A 134 12.64 -10.48 16.25
N ILE A 135 11.78 -10.43 15.24
CA ILE A 135 10.35 -10.73 15.34
C ILE A 135 10.12 -12.17 15.78
N LYS A 136 10.87 -13.14 15.28
CA LYS A 136 10.77 -14.55 15.69
C LYS A 136 10.93 -14.73 17.21
N VAL A 137 11.85 -13.98 17.83
CA VAL A 137 12.04 -14.01 19.29
C VAL A 137 10.80 -13.51 20.02
N GLN A 138 10.24 -12.39 19.57
CA GLN A 138 9.05 -11.81 20.16
C GLN A 138 7.80 -12.66 19.95
N CYS A 139 7.66 -13.32 18.81
CA CYS A 139 6.57 -14.26 18.56
C CYS A 139 6.66 -15.51 19.46
N LYS A 140 7.86 -16.05 19.67
CA LYS A 140 8.05 -17.17 20.59
C LYS A 140 7.65 -16.80 22.03
N ALA A 141 8.04 -15.62 22.50
CA ALA A 141 7.65 -15.14 23.82
C ALA A 141 6.12 -15.00 23.98
N GLN A 142 5.43 -14.59 22.91
CA GLN A 142 3.96 -14.53 22.92
C GLN A 142 3.32 -15.93 22.95
N LEU A 143 3.89 -16.93 22.29
CA LEU A 143 3.42 -18.32 22.40
C LEU A 143 3.61 -18.87 23.80
N GLU A 144 4.75 -18.64 24.43
CA GLU A 144 5.01 -19.01 25.85
C GLU A 144 4.01 -18.34 26.80
N LEU A 145 3.70 -17.06 26.55
CA LEU A 145 2.69 -16.33 27.31
C LEU A 145 1.29 -16.92 27.11
N SER A 146 0.93 -17.24 25.89
CA SER A 146 -0.36 -17.86 25.55
C SER A 146 -0.52 -19.23 26.22
N GLU A 147 0.55 -20.05 26.25
CA GLU A 147 0.59 -21.34 26.94
C GLU A 147 0.41 -21.15 28.44
N ALA A 148 1.18 -20.25 29.06
CA ALA A 148 1.08 -19.94 30.48
C ALA A 148 -0.31 -19.46 30.93
N CYS A 149 -1.02 -18.78 30.02
CA CYS A 149 -2.41 -18.32 30.21
C CYS A 149 -3.47 -19.37 29.84
N GLY A 150 -3.06 -20.55 29.33
CA GLY A 150 -3.99 -21.59 28.87
C GLY A 150 -4.84 -21.19 27.66
N LYS A 151 -4.31 -20.35 26.75
CA LYS A 151 -5.02 -19.75 25.60
C LYS A 151 -4.46 -20.15 24.23
N LEU A 152 -3.74 -21.25 24.14
CA LEU A 152 -3.27 -21.81 22.88
C LEU A 152 -4.42 -22.23 21.95
N VAL A 153 -5.50 -22.76 22.55
CA VAL A 153 -6.69 -23.17 21.80
C VAL A 153 -7.60 -21.98 21.65
N LYS A 154 -7.89 -21.62 20.39
CA LYS A 154 -8.83 -20.56 20.04
C LYS A 154 -10.23 -21.13 19.92
N ARG A 155 -11.27 -20.28 20.10
CA ARG A 155 -12.66 -20.70 19.91
C ARG A 155 -12.92 -21.04 18.44
N GLU A 156 -13.72 -22.04 18.24
CA GLU A 156 -14.30 -22.26 16.92
C GLU A 156 -15.38 -21.21 16.68
N TYR A 157 -15.33 -20.61 15.51
CA TYR A 157 -16.26 -19.57 15.10
C TYR A 157 -16.51 -19.66 13.60
N CYS A 158 -17.74 -19.93 13.25
CA CYS A 158 -18.21 -19.80 11.87
C CYS A 158 -19.68 -19.41 11.90
N HIS A 159 -20.02 -18.22 11.38
CA HIS A 159 -21.40 -17.76 11.20
C HIS A 159 -21.84 -17.83 9.73
N GLU A 160 -21.04 -18.42 8.89
CA GLU A 160 -21.43 -18.62 7.49
C GLU A 160 -22.37 -19.81 7.36
N VAL A 161 -23.45 -19.58 6.67
CA VAL A 161 -24.25 -20.67 6.11
C VAL A 161 -23.63 -21.03 4.76
N ASN A 162 -23.39 -22.29 4.53
CA ASN A 162 -22.78 -22.81 3.31
C ASN A 162 -23.69 -23.86 2.67
N ASP A 163 -23.76 -23.82 1.35
CA ASP A 163 -24.45 -24.79 0.51
C ASP A 163 -23.48 -25.22 -0.61
N ASP A 164 -22.92 -26.41 -0.46
CA ASP A 164 -21.91 -26.94 -1.39
C ASP A 164 -22.52 -27.29 -2.77
N GLU A 165 -23.80 -27.61 -2.85
CA GLU A 165 -24.50 -27.85 -4.12
C GLU A 165 -24.67 -26.53 -4.88
N LEU A 166 -25.09 -25.48 -4.18
CA LEU A 166 -25.20 -24.13 -4.74
C LEU A 166 -23.83 -23.58 -5.15
N ARG A 167 -22.79 -23.78 -4.33
CA ARG A 167 -21.42 -23.37 -4.68
C ARG A 167 -20.95 -24.00 -5.97
N LYS A 168 -21.16 -25.31 -6.11
CA LYS A 168 -20.82 -26.03 -7.33
C LYS A 168 -21.63 -25.55 -8.53
N ASP A 169 -22.93 -25.33 -8.38
CA ASP A 169 -23.78 -24.85 -9.46
C ASP A 169 -23.39 -23.44 -9.94
N VAL A 170 -23.05 -22.53 -9.01
CA VAL A 170 -22.49 -21.20 -9.34
C VAL A 170 -21.21 -21.35 -10.14
N HIS A 171 -20.28 -22.17 -9.67
CA HIS A 171 -19.01 -22.39 -10.36
C HIS A 171 -19.23 -22.97 -11.77
N ASP A 172 -19.96 -24.04 -11.90
CA ASP A 172 -20.17 -24.74 -13.18
C ASP A 172 -20.86 -23.86 -14.24
N LYS A 173 -21.75 -22.95 -13.82
CA LYS A 173 -22.49 -22.05 -14.72
C LYS A 173 -21.81 -20.71 -15.01
N CYS A 174 -20.97 -20.22 -14.10
CA CYS A 174 -20.39 -18.88 -14.19
C CYS A 174 -18.91 -18.88 -14.60
N TYR A 175 -18.13 -19.92 -14.25
CA TYR A 175 -16.66 -19.92 -14.42
C TYR A 175 -16.21 -19.66 -15.86
N ALA A 176 -16.77 -20.38 -16.84
CA ALA A 176 -16.36 -20.20 -18.24
C ALA A 176 -16.64 -18.78 -18.78
N LYS A 177 -17.76 -18.17 -18.33
CA LYS A 177 -18.09 -16.79 -18.69
C LYS A 177 -17.15 -15.80 -18.01
N ALA A 178 -16.88 -15.99 -16.69
CA ALA A 178 -15.96 -15.16 -15.92
C ALA A 178 -14.53 -15.24 -16.52
N TYR A 179 -14.07 -16.42 -16.90
CA TYR A 179 -12.78 -16.60 -17.55
C TYR A 179 -12.69 -15.88 -18.90
N ALA A 180 -13.76 -15.92 -19.70
CA ALA A 180 -13.82 -15.17 -20.95
C ALA A 180 -13.74 -13.65 -20.73
N VAL A 181 -14.37 -13.13 -19.68
CA VAL A 181 -14.25 -11.71 -19.30
C VAL A 181 -12.83 -11.41 -18.81
N ALA A 182 -12.25 -12.24 -17.95
CA ALA A 182 -10.90 -12.06 -17.42
C ALA A 182 -9.82 -12.03 -18.53
N THR A 183 -10.05 -12.72 -19.64
CA THR A 183 -9.12 -12.80 -20.79
C THR A 183 -9.48 -11.85 -21.93
N SER A 184 -10.56 -11.05 -21.83
CA SER A 184 -11.03 -10.17 -22.89
C SER A 184 -10.12 -8.97 -23.17
N GLY A 185 -9.37 -8.51 -22.16
CA GLY A 185 -8.55 -7.29 -22.25
C GLY A 185 -9.36 -6.01 -22.23
N SER A 186 -10.58 -6.02 -21.69
CA SER A 186 -11.49 -4.86 -21.62
C SER A 186 -11.07 -3.84 -20.57
N GLY A 187 -11.52 -2.58 -20.73
CA GLY A 187 -11.34 -1.51 -19.75
C GLY A 187 -12.14 -1.77 -18.45
N LYS A 188 -11.84 -0.98 -17.40
CA LYS A 188 -12.39 -1.16 -16.06
C LYS A 188 -13.93 -1.24 -16.04
N HIS A 189 -14.60 -0.23 -16.62
CA HIS A 189 -16.07 -0.16 -16.60
C HIS A 189 -16.72 -1.30 -17.36
N GLU A 190 -16.27 -1.55 -18.58
CA GLU A 190 -16.78 -2.64 -19.42
C GLU A 190 -16.60 -4.00 -18.75
N ARG A 191 -15.46 -4.23 -18.11
CA ARG A 191 -15.16 -5.46 -17.37
C ARG A 191 -16.05 -5.61 -16.14
N SER A 192 -16.21 -4.55 -15.35
CA SER A 192 -17.07 -4.56 -14.16
C SER A 192 -18.53 -4.87 -14.55
N GLU A 193 -19.07 -4.20 -15.57
CA GLU A 193 -20.42 -4.46 -16.08
C GLU A 193 -20.56 -5.91 -16.62
N ALA A 194 -19.51 -6.43 -17.28
CA ALA A 194 -19.55 -7.79 -17.79
C ALA A 194 -19.55 -8.85 -16.66
N PHE A 195 -18.79 -8.65 -15.59
CA PHE A 195 -18.83 -9.51 -14.40
C PHE A 195 -20.18 -9.42 -13.67
N GLU A 196 -20.70 -8.22 -13.46
CA GLU A 196 -22.00 -8.00 -12.83
C GLU A 196 -23.13 -8.67 -13.62
N LYS A 197 -23.11 -8.57 -14.94
CA LYS A 197 -24.08 -9.23 -15.80
C LYS A 197 -24.11 -10.75 -15.65
N ILE A 198 -22.97 -11.39 -15.44
CA ILE A 198 -22.89 -12.86 -15.25
C ILE A 198 -23.67 -13.27 -13.98
N VAL A 199 -23.46 -12.58 -12.87
CA VAL A 199 -24.15 -12.91 -11.62
C VAL A 199 -25.64 -12.57 -11.68
N GLU A 200 -26.02 -11.50 -12.38
CA GLU A 200 -27.43 -11.16 -12.57
C GLU A 200 -28.15 -12.18 -13.47
N GLU A 201 -27.51 -12.65 -14.56
CA GLU A 201 -28.02 -13.74 -15.38
C GLU A 201 -28.17 -15.05 -14.58
N TYR A 202 -27.25 -15.30 -13.63
CA TYR A 202 -27.34 -16.47 -12.76
C TYR A 202 -28.52 -16.34 -11.79
N LYS A 203 -28.69 -15.19 -11.13
CA LYS A 203 -29.81 -14.92 -10.22
C LYS A 203 -31.17 -15.01 -10.93
N ALA A 204 -31.26 -14.58 -12.18
CA ALA A 204 -32.49 -14.61 -12.97
C ALA A 204 -33.06 -16.02 -13.22
N GLN A 205 -32.31 -17.09 -12.90
CA GLN A 205 -32.79 -18.48 -12.99
C GLN A 205 -33.72 -18.87 -11.85
N PHE A 206 -33.77 -18.08 -10.79
CA PHE A 206 -34.59 -18.34 -9.59
C PHE A 206 -35.79 -17.42 -9.54
N SER A 207 -36.88 -17.90 -8.94
CA SER A 207 -38.03 -17.05 -8.60
C SER A 207 -37.67 -16.10 -7.45
N GLU A 208 -38.44 -15.01 -7.30
CA GLU A 208 -38.29 -14.06 -6.18
C GLU A 208 -38.45 -14.76 -4.81
N GLU A 209 -39.26 -15.80 -4.72
CA GLU A 209 -39.50 -16.54 -3.47
C GLU A 209 -38.29 -17.44 -3.10
N GLU A 210 -37.52 -17.88 -4.09
CA GLU A 210 -36.31 -18.71 -3.89
C GLU A 210 -35.06 -17.87 -3.56
N LEU A 211 -35.05 -16.57 -3.92
CA LEU A 211 -33.96 -15.64 -3.66
C LEU A 211 -34.10 -14.99 -2.27
N THR A 212 -33.93 -15.79 -1.23
CA THR A 212 -33.83 -15.26 0.14
C THR A 212 -32.55 -14.44 0.32
N ASP A 213 -32.54 -13.53 1.30
CA ASP A 213 -31.35 -12.72 1.61
C ASP A 213 -30.11 -13.59 1.86
N GLU A 214 -30.27 -14.72 2.58
CA GLU A 214 -29.22 -15.70 2.83
C GLU A 214 -28.69 -16.35 1.55
N LYS A 215 -29.59 -16.70 0.61
CA LYS A 215 -29.18 -17.28 -0.68
C LYS A 215 -28.47 -16.25 -1.56
N LEU A 216 -28.93 -15.01 -1.56
CA LEU A 216 -28.28 -13.90 -2.28
C LEU A 216 -26.86 -13.64 -1.76
N GLU A 217 -26.67 -13.67 -0.43
CA GLU A 217 -25.35 -13.56 0.19
C GLU A 217 -24.43 -14.72 -0.22
N MET A 218 -24.92 -15.97 -0.16
CA MET A 218 -24.17 -17.14 -0.61
C MET A 218 -23.77 -17.04 -2.09
N ILE A 219 -24.70 -16.67 -2.98
CA ILE A 219 -24.43 -16.49 -4.40
C ILE A 219 -23.36 -15.43 -4.61
N GLY A 220 -23.44 -14.29 -3.92
CA GLY A 220 -22.45 -13.22 -4.02
C GLY A 220 -21.06 -13.69 -3.62
N ARG A 221 -20.94 -14.40 -2.49
CA ARG A 221 -19.68 -14.94 -1.99
C ARG A 221 -19.09 -16.00 -2.94
N TYR A 222 -19.89 -16.96 -3.38
CA TYR A 222 -19.42 -18.02 -4.29
C TYR A 222 -19.04 -17.49 -5.67
N TYR A 223 -19.78 -16.49 -6.17
CA TYR A 223 -19.44 -15.84 -7.42
C TYR A 223 -18.13 -15.03 -7.33
N HIS A 224 -17.89 -14.36 -6.19
CA HIS A 224 -16.62 -13.69 -5.95
C HIS A 224 -15.43 -14.65 -5.99
N ASP A 225 -15.59 -15.85 -5.43
CA ASP A 225 -14.57 -16.92 -5.51
C ASP A 225 -14.31 -17.35 -6.96
N VAL A 226 -15.37 -17.47 -7.77
CA VAL A 226 -15.28 -17.79 -9.21
C VAL A 226 -14.57 -16.69 -9.99
N GLU A 227 -14.88 -15.44 -9.74
CA GLU A 227 -14.22 -14.28 -10.35
C GLU A 227 -12.72 -14.26 -10.01
N LYS A 228 -12.40 -14.43 -8.73
CA LYS A 228 -11.03 -14.50 -8.24
C LYS A 228 -10.26 -15.64 -8.90
N GLU A 229 -10.84 -16.83 -8.97
CA GLU A 229 -10.22 -17.99 -9.61
C GLU A 229 -9.99 -17.75 -11.11
N ALA A 230 -10.99 -17.25 -11.84
CA ALA A 230 -10.91 -16.98 -13.26
C ALA A 230 -9.78 -15.98 -13.60
N MET A 231 -9.68 -14.88 -12.83
CA MET A 231 -8.62 -13.88 -12.99
C MET A 231 -7.24 -14.49 -12.71
N ARG A 232 -7.09 -15.23 -11.60
CA ARG A 232 -5.82 -15.83 -11.20
C ARG A 232 -5.34 -16.88 -12.22
N ARG A 233 -6.25 -17.71 -12.74
CA ARG A 233 -5.95 -18.70 -13.79
C ARG A 233 -5.54 -18.03 -15.10
N ALA A 234 -6.22 -16.97 -15.53
CA ALA A 234 -5.83 -16.23 -16.73
C ALA A 234 -4.36 -15.74 -16.65
N ILE A 235 -3.96 -15.22 -15.49
CA ILE A 235 -2.60 -14.71 -15.28
C ILE A 235 -1.57 -15.85 -15.18
N LEU A 236 -1.85 -16.90 -14.40
CA LEU A 236 -0.89 -17.99 -14.16
C LEU A 236 -0.73 -18.92 -15.38
N ASP A 237 -1.83 -19.21 -16.09
CA ASP A 237 -1.83 -20.17 -17.18
C ASP A 237 -1.48 -19.55 -18.53
N GLU A 238 -1.95 -18.32 -18.80
CA GLU A 238 -1.74 -17.64 -20.08
C GLU A 238 -0.74 -16.47 -20.02
N GLY A 239 -0.35 -16.03 -18.83
CA GLY A 239 0.46 -14.82 -18.65
C GLY A 239 -0.24 -13.53 -19.11
N LYS A 240 -1.57 -13.57 -19.20
CA LYS A 240 -2.41 -12.47 -19.70
C LYS A 240 -3.17 -11.81 -18.57
N ARG A 241 -3.05 -10.51 -18.48
CA ARG A 241 -3.70 -9.69 -17.45
C ARG A 241 -5.10 -9.25 -17.91
N LEU A 242 -5.90 -8.74 -16.96
CA LEU A 242 -7.29 -8.34 -17.18
C LEU A 242 -7.45 -7.29 -18.29
N ASP A 243 -6.48 -6.41 -18.47
CA ASP A 243 -6.44 -5.39 -19.52
C ASP A 243 -5.64 -5.83 -20.78
N GLY A 244 -5.28 -7.10 -20.87
CA GLY A 244 -4.58 -7.68 -22.00
C GLY A 244 -3.06 -7.53 -21.97
N ARG A 245 -2.48 -6.79 -21.00
CA ARG A 245 -1.03 -6.64 -20.85
C ARG A 245 -0.36 -7.95 -20.44
N LYS A 246 0.95 -8.04 -20.69
CA LYS A 246 1.85 -9.03 -20.07
C LYS A 246 2.20 -8.61 -18.64
N THR A 247 2.76 -9.52 -17.88
CA THR A 247 3.09 -9.33 -16.45
C THR A 247 4.06 -8.17 -16.18
N THR A 248 4.97 -7.87 -17.10
CA THR A 248 5.98 -6.81 -16.96
C THR A 248 5.60 -5.47 -17.63
N GLU A 249 4.50 -5.44 -18.37
CA GLU A 249 4.09 -4.25 -19.11
C GLU A 249 3.46 -3.19 -18.20
N ILE A 250 3.81 -1.93 -18.49
CA ILE A 250 3.29 -0.74 -17.80
C ILE A 250 2.28 -0.06 -18.71
N ARG A 251 1.18 0.43 -18.14
CA ARG A 251 0.16 1.19 -18.87
C ARG A 251 0.75 2.41 -19.57
N PRO A 252 0.14 2.89 -20.66
CA PRO A 252 0.56 4.12 -21.33
C PRO A 252 0.64 5.30 -20.34
N ILE A 253 1.73 6.07 -20.44
CA ILE A 253 1.98 7.24 -19.61
C ILE A 253 1.83 8.49 -20.45
N TRP A 254 1.03 9.44 -19.94
CA TRP A 254 0.91 10.79 -20.48
C TRP A 254 1.22 11.80 -19.37
N ILE A 255 1.94 12.88 -19.72
CA ILE A 255 2.43 13.87 -18.77
C ILE A 255 2.24 15.26 -19.35
N GLU A 256 1.77 16.20 -18.52
CA GLU A 256 1.73 17.63 -18.79
C GLU A 256 2.25 18.40 -17.60
N THR A 257 3.05 19.43 -17.84
CA THR A 257 3.57 20.36 -16.81
C THR A 257 3.11 21.78 -17.14
N ASP A 258 3.20 22.70 -16.15
CA ASP A 258 2.72 24.09 -16.30
C ASP A 258 1.24 24.18 -16.75
N CYS A 259 0.41 23.27 -16.20
CA CYS A 259 -0.99 23.15 -16.59
C CYS A 259 -1.94 24.12 -15.85
N LEU A 260 -1.49 24.77 -14.79
CA LEU A 260 -2.29 25.72 -13.99
C LEU A 260 -1.55 27.04 -13.78
N PRO A 261 -2.22 28.19 -13.98
CA PRO A 261 -1.55 29.50 -13.93
C PRO A 261 -1.31 30.05 -12.52
N GLY A 262 -1.88 29.46 -11.50
CA GLY A 262 -1.86 30.00 -10.14
C GLY A 262 -0.75 29.49 -9.23
N PRO A 263 -0.49 28.19 -9.14
CA PRO A 263 0.58 27.62 -8.31
C PRO A 263 1.97 27.93 -8.91
N HIS A 264 3.03 27.77 -8.11
CA HIS A 264 4.41 27.95 -8.56
C HIS A 264 4.89 26.84 -9.52
N GLY A 265 4.28 25.66 -9.42
CA GLY A 265 4.45 24.56 -10.37
C GLY A 265 3.23 23.66 -10.35
N SER A 266 2.97 23.00 -11.47
CA SER A 266 1.84 22.07 -11.62
C SER A 266 2.15 20.99 -12.64
N ALA A 267 1.63 19.79 -12.40
CA ALA A 267 1.79 18.68 -13.33
C ALA A 267 0.59 17.72 -13.27
N ILE A 268 0.23 17.20 -14.42
CA ILE A 268 -0.66 16.06 -14.56
C ILE A 268 0.18 14.84 -14.96
N PHE A 269 0.02 13.77 -14.23
CA PHE A 269 0.59 12.47 -14.55
C PHE A 269 -0.53 11.47 -14.72
N THR A 270 -0.62 10.86 -15.88
CA THR A 270 -1.61 9.83 -16.20
C THR A 270 -0.90 8.52 -16.54
N ARG A 271 -1.38 7.43 -15.97
CA ARG A 271 -0.95 6.07 -16.25
C ARG A 271 -2.17 5.19 -16.46
N GLY A 272 -2.53 4.98 -17.73
CA GLY A 272 -3.80 4.36 -18.10
C GLY A 272 -4.98 5.11 -17.47
N GLU A 273 -5.79 4.41 -16.69
CA GLU A 273 -6.97 4.91 -15.97
C GLU A 273 -6.64 5.41 -14.55
N THR A 274 -5.44 5.95 -14.34
CA THR A 274 -5.04 6.57 -13.06
C THR A 274 -4.38 7.90 -13.34
N GLN A 275 -4.96 8.98 -12.80
CA GLN A 275 -4.52 10.34 -13.06
C GLN A 275 -4.38 11.13 -11.76
N SER A 276 -3.25 11.82 -11.61
CA SER A 276 -2.97 12.75 -10.51
C SER A 276 -2.63 14.13 -11.08
N LEU A 277 -3.30 15.16 -10.58
CA LEU A 277 -2.93 16.55 -10.71
C LEU A 277 -2.20 16.97 -9.44
N SER A 278 -0.93 17.31 -9.56
CA SER A 278 -0.13 17.82 -8.43
C SER A 278 0.24 19.28 -8.63
N THR A 279 0.13 20.05 -7.56
CA THR A 279 0.51 21.47 -7.53
C THR A 279 1.55 21.73 -6.44
N VAL A 280 2.42 22.70 -6.66
CA VAL A 280 3.44 23.13 -5.71
C VAL A 280 3.28 24.61 -5.40
N THR A 281 3.25 24.91 -4.11
CA THR A 281 3.29 26.29 -3.59
C THR A 281 4.53 26.44 -2.73
N LEU A 282 5.27 27.50 -2.97
CA LEU A 282 6.45 27.88 -2.20
C LEU A 282 6.07 28.97 -1.19
N GLY A 283 6.40 28.75 0.07
CA GLY A 283 6.09 29.66 1.17
C GLY A 283 7.35 30.19 1.84
N THR A 284 7.14 31.10 2.78
CA THR A 284 8.17 31.69 3.62
C THR A 284 8.35 30.90 4.93
N LYS A 285 9.28 31.28 5.78
CA LYS A 285 9.48 30.66 7.09
C LYS A 285 8.23 30.70 7.97
N SER A 286 7.36 31.69 7.83
CA SER A 286 6.10 31.79 8.58
C SER A 286 5.06 30.73 8.20
N ASP A 287 5.27 30.06 7.08
CA ASP A 287 4.37 29.02 6.55
C ASP A 287 4.81 27.59 6.98
N GLU A 288 5.87 27.49 7.80
CA GLU A 288 6.32 26.23 8.38
C GLU A 288 5.20 25.60 9.23
N LYS A 289 4.97 24.30 9.07
CA LYS A 289 4.03 23.55 9.91
C LYS A 289 4.68 23.29 11.28
N MET A 290 4.09 23.85 12.33
CA MET A 290 4.49 23.50 13.69
C MET A 290 4.03 22.09 14.04
N ILE A 291 4.97 21.27 14.52
CA ILE A 291 4.71 19.94 15.07
C ILE A 291 4.83 20.07 16.59
N ASP A 292 3.78 19.68 17.30
CA ASP A 292 3.68 19.73 18.76
C ASP A 292 2.97 18.44 19.24
N ASP A 293 3.62 17.31 18.97
CA ASP A 293 3.15 15.96 19.37
C ASP A 293 3.88 15.53 20.65
N VAL A 294 3.40 14.46 21.28
CA VAL A 294 3.98 13.90 22.52
C VAL A 294 5.46 13.53 22.37
N LEU A 295 5.85 13.08 21.18
CA LEU A 295 7.20 12.58 20.90
C LEU A 295 8.04 13.55 20.07
N ASN A 296 7.41 14.46 19.33
CA ASN A 296 8.10 15.32 18.38
C ASN A 296 7.68 16.79 18.57
N HIS A 297 8.68 17.65 18.69
CA HIS A 297 8.49 19.11 18.70
C HIS A 297 9.38 19.74 17.63
N GLY A 298 8.82 20.61 16.82
CA GLY A 298 9.60 21.27 15.78
C GLY A 298 8.78 21.89 14.66
N TYR A 299 9.42 22.06 13.52
CA TYR A 299 8.81 22.64 12.33
C TYR A 299 9.11 21.78 11.11
N GLU A 300 8.11 21.58 10.27
CA GLU A 300 8.23 20.88 9.01
C GLU A 300 8.13 21.88 7.85
N ARG A 301 9.06 21.75 6.89
CA ARG A 301 9.19 22.66 5.74
C ARG A 301 8.77 22.02 4.42
N PHE A 302 8.65 20.70 4.37
CA PHE A 302 8.14 19.95 3.21
C PHE A 302 6.81 19.32 3.58
N LEU A 303 5.75 19.78 2.95
CA LEU A 303 4.36 19.35 3.22
C LEU A 303 3.79 18.68 1.97
N LEU A 304 3.12 17.54 2.13
CA LEU A 304 2.42 16.89 1.06
C LEU A 304 1.00 16.51 1.49
N HIS A 305 0.01 16.96 0.73
CA HIS A 305 -1.39 16.65 0.92
C HIS A 305 -1.89 15.79 -0.24
N TYR A 306 -2.51 14.68 0.09
CA TYR A 306 -3.09 13.75 -0.86
C TYR A 306 -4.61 13.77 -0.70
N ASN A 307 -5.31 14.06 -1.78
CA ASN A 307 -6.76 14.13 -1.82
C ASN A 307 -7.30 13.04 -2.76
N PHE A 308 -8.24 12.24 -2.24
CA PHE A 308 -8.88 11.16 -2.98
C PHE A 308 -10.40 11.36 -2.99
N PRO A 309 -10.90 12.28 -3.84
CA PRO A 309 -12.33 12.56 -3.90
C PRO A 309 -13.12 11.37 -4.45
N PRO A 310 -14.38 11.18 -4.04
CA PRO A 310 -15.21 10.05 -4.44
C PRO A 310 -15.36 9.90 -5.96
N PHE A 311 -15.40 10.99 -6.71
CA PHE A 311 -15.50 10.96 -8.16
C PHE A 311 -14.31 10.28 -8.86
N SER A 312 -13.13 10.21 -8.20
CA SER A 312 -11.95 9.53 -8.77
C SER A 312 -12.15 8.02 -8.99
N THR A 313 -13.14 7.44 -8.33
CA THR A 313 -13.59 6.05 -8.52
C THR A 313 -14.98 5.94 -9.13
N GLY A 314 -15.55 7.07 -9.59
CA GLY A 314 -16.91 7.13 -10.15
C GLY A 314 -18.03 7.17 -9.11
N GLU A 315 -17.71 7.39 -7.82
CA GLU A 315 -18.69 7.40 -6.75
C GLU A 315 -19.32 8.78 -6.55
N ALA A 316 -20.65 8.82 -6.43
CA ALA A 316 -21.42 10.02 -6.09
C ALA A 316 -21.64 10.08 -4.56
N LYS A 317 -20.66 10.59 -3.83
CA LYS A 317 -20.70 10.75 -2.37
C LYS A 317 -20.34 12.18 -1.96
N ALA A 318 -20.87 12.61 -0.80
CA ALA A 318 -20.42 13.86 -0.18
C ALA A 318 -18.93 13.76 0.23
N THR A 319 -18.15 14.77 -0.09
CA THR A 319 -16.77 14.88 0.37
C THR A 319 -16.77 15.10 1.89
N ARG A 320 -16.15 14.18 2.62
CA ARG A 320 -15.89 14.28 4.06
C ARG A 320 -14.44 14.70 4.28
N GLY A 321 -14.04 15.02 5.50
CA GLY A 321 -12.66 15.33 5.81
C GLY A 321 -11.69 14.19 5.45
N VAL A 322 -10.39 14.46 5.53
CA VAL A 322 -9.30 13.53 5.16
C VAL A 322 -9.44 12.21 5.92
N GLY A 323 -9.48 11.12 5.19
CA GLY A 323 -9.60 9.78 5.73
C GLY A 323 -8.24 9.15 6.10
N ARG A 324 -8.27 8.05 6.87
CA ARG A 324 -7.06 7.33 7.28
C ARG A 324 -6.24 6.81 6.06
N ARG A 325 -6.92 6.41 4.99
CA ARG A 325 -6.26 5.95 3.75
C ARG A 325 -5.51 7.09 3.06
N GLU A 326 -6.10 8.27 3.02
CA GLU A 326 -5.48 9.47 2.42
C GLU A 326 -4.23 9.88 3.18
N ILE A 327 -4.26 9.84 4.52
CA ILE A 327 -3.08 10.11 5.35
C ILE A 327 -1.96 9.10 5.05
N GLY A 328 -2.27 7.81 4.94
CA GLY A 328 -1.29 6.78 4.61
C GLY A 328 -0.66 6.93 3.22
N HIS A 329 -1.48 7.20 2.20
CA HIS A 329 -1.00 7.41 0.83
C HIS A 329 -0.18 8.71 0.71
N GLY A 330 -0.63 9.78 1.37
CA GLY A 330 0.09 11.04 1.44
C GLY A 330 1.44 10.87 2.12
N ASN A 331 1.51 10.13 3.22
CA ASN A 331 2.76 9.86 3.94
C ASN A 331 3.76 9.07 3.10
N LEU A 332 3.31 8.08 2.33
CA LEU A 332 4.20 7.34 1.42
C LEU A 332 4.82 8.26 0.36
N ALA A 333 4.02 9.13 -0.27
CA ALA A 333 4.52 10.10 -1.23
C ALA A 333 5.42 11.16 -0.58
N HIS A 334 5.09 11.61 0.63
CA HIS A 334 5.91 12.53 1.41
C HIS A 334 7.30 11.94 1.68
N ARG A 335 7.38 10.72 2.21
CA ARG A 335 8.64 10.00 2.46
C ARG A 335 9.47 9.82 1.18
N ALA A 336 8.80 9.51 0.05
CA ALA A 336 9.45 9.31 -1.22
C ALA A 336 10.18 10.57 -1.74
N LEU A 337 9.61 11.75 -1.50
CA LEU A 337 10.08 13.02 -2.07
C LEU A 337 10.90 13.88 -1.10
N LYS A 338 10.59 13.84 0.20
CA LYS A 338 11.18 14.72 1.23
C LYS A 338 12.71 14.75 1.19
N ARG A 339 13.37 13.58 1.10
CA ARG A 339 14.83 13.46 1.11
C ARG A 339 15.50 14.05 -0.13
N MET A 340 14.73 14.28 -1.19
CA MET A 340 15.22 14.88 -2.45
C MET A 340 15.16 16.41 -2.46
N ILE A 341 14.54 17.03 -1.45
CA ILE A 341 14.60 18.48 -1.28
C ILE A 341 15.94 18.83 -0.62
N PRO A 342 16.72 19.80 -1.14
CA PRO A 342 17.97 20.23 -0.50
C PRO A 342 17.73 20.81 0.90
N ASP A 343 18.59 20.47 1.85
CA ASP A 343 18.45 20.87 3.25
C ASP A 343 18.52 22.39 3.45
N ASN A 344 19.26 23.06 2.56
CA ASN A 344 19.43 24.53 2.57
C ASN A 344 18.45 25.28 1.67
N TYR A 345 17.39 24.61 1.16
CA TYR A 345 16.38 25.27 0.32
C TYR A 345 15.63 26.33 1.13
N PRO A 346 15.55 27.60 0.65
CA PRO A 346 15.10 28.71 1.51
C PRO A 346 13.58 28.76 1.73
N TYR A 347 12.79 28.07 0.89
CA TYR A 347 11.34 28.11 0.93
C TYR A 347 10.73 26.91 1.64
N VAL A 348 9.56 27.11 2.23
CA VAL A 348 8.64 26.02 2.60
C VAL A 348 8.00 25.50 1.32
N VAL A 349 7.97 24.19 1.15
CA VAL A 349 7.42 23.53 -0.03
C VAL A 349 6.12 22.83 0.35
N ARG A 350 5.04 23.18 -0.29
CA ARG A 350 3.74 22.50 -0.14
C ARG A 350 3.32 21.87 -1.46
N VAL A 351 3.20 20.56 -1.45
CA VAL A 351 2.66 19.77 -2.57
C VAL A 351 1.23 19.39 -2.26
N ILE A 352 0.31 19.59 -3.19
CA ILE A 352 -1.06 19.09 -3.12
C ILE A 352 -1.27 18.18 -4.33
N SER A 353 -1.71 16.97 -4.08
CA SER A 353 -2.03 15.99 -5.11
C SER A 353 -3.50 15.65 -5.07
N ASP A 354 -4.23 16.00 -6.11
CA ASP A 354 -5.63 15.67 -6.32
C ASP A 354 -5.73 14.51 -7.31
N ILE A 355 -6.35 13.41 -6.87
CA ILE A 355 -6.55 12.24 -7.72
C ILE A 355 -7.82 12.45 -8.54
N LEU A 356 -7.69 12.51 -9.85
CA LEU A 356 -8.80 12.77 -10.77
C LEU A 356 -9.45 11.48 -11.25
N GLU A 357 -8.66 10.40 -11.37
CA GLU A 357 -9.13 9.08 -11.74
C GLU A 357 -8.24 8.01 -11.09
N SER A 358 -8.81 6.86 -10.71
CA SER A 358 -8.05 5.78 -10.05
C SER A 358 -8.48 4.39 -10.47
N ASN A 359 -7.52 3.67 -11.06
CA ASN A 359 -7.58 2.23 -11.28
C ASN A 359 -6.21 1.60 -10.94
N GLY A 360 -5.88 1.56 -9.66
CA GLY A 360 -4.63 1.01 -9.12
C GLY A 360 -3.54 2.06 -8.91
N SER A 361 -3.01 2.07 -7.70
CA SER A 361 -1.86 2.85 -7.20
C SER A 361 -1.85 4.35 -7.55
N SER A 362 -2.84 5.07 -7.07
CA SER A 362 -2.88 6.54 -7.13
C SER A 362 -1.76 7.21 -6.31
N SER A 363 -1.25 6.58 -5.24
CA SER A 363 -0.10 7.08 -4.48
C SER A 363 1.18 7.13 -5.32
N MET A 364 1.40 6.15 -6.21
CA MET A 364 2.56 6.17 -7.11
C MET A 364 2.38 7.19 -8.24
N ALA A 365 1.16 7.44 -8.69
CA ALA A 365 0.87 8.57 -9.57
C ALA A 365 1.18 9.91 -8.88
N THR A 366 0.86 10.05 -7.59
CA THR A 366 1.21 11.22 -6.77
C THR A 366 2.71 11.44 -6.67
N VAL A 367 3.51 10.40 -6.48
CA VAL A 367 4.98 10.50 -6.44
C VAL A 367 5.52 11.03 -7.78
N CYS A 368 5.02 10.50 -8.90
CA CYS A 368 5.44 10.91 -10.23
C CYS A 368 5.00 12.35 -10.56
N ALA A 369 3.72 12.68 -10.31
CA ALA A 369 3.18 14.03 -10.52
C ALA A 369 3.85 15.06 -9.59
N GLY A 370 4.08 14.69 -8.33
CA GLY A 370 4.79 15.53 -7.35
C GLY A 370 6.23 15.83 -7.77
N THR A 371 6.97 14.84 -8.28
CA THR A 371 8.30 15.04 -8.86
C THR A 371 8.27 16.05 -10.01
N LEU A 372 7.32 15.91 -10.92
CA LEU A 372 7.16 16.81 -12.05
C LEU A 372 6.79 18.23 -11.62
N ALA A 373 5.81 18.39 -10.74
CA ALA A 373 5.37 19.69 -10.24
C ALA A 373 6.46 20.41 -9.42
N LEU A 374 7.27 19.68 -8.64
CA LEU A 374 8.42 20.24 -7.93
C LEU A 374 9.47 20.80 -8.90
N ARG A 375 9.74 20.08 -9.97
CA ARG A 375 10.66 20.53 -11.01
C ARG A 375 10.11 21.71 -11.81
N ASP A 376 8.82 21.70 -12.11
CA ASP A 376 8.11 22.81 -12.75
C ASP A 376 8.15 24.08 -11.91
N ALA A 377 8.02 23.96 -10.58
CA ALA A 377 8.18 25.06 -9.62
C ALA A 377 9.64 25.55 -9.47
N GLY A 378 10.60 24.97 -10.19
CA GLY A 378 12.02 25.33 -10.07
C GLY A 378 12.68 24.89 -8.75
N VAL A 379 12.08 23.94 -8.02
CA VAL A 379 12.71 23.36 -6.83
C VAL A 379 13.94 22.53 -7.26
N PRO A 380 15.14 22.84 -6.76
CA PRO A 380 16.36 22.17 -7.15
C PRO A 380 16.48 20.78 -6.48
N MET A 381 15.57 19.87 -6.82
CA MET A 381 15.60 18.50 -6.29
C MET A 381 16.97 17.87 -6.49
N LYS A 382 17.49 17.15 -5.47
CA LYS A 382 18.75 16.40 -5.57
C LYS A 382 18.70 15.43 -6.75
N LYS A 383 17.58 14.71 -6.91
CA LYS A 383 17.30 13.80 -8.03
C LYS A 383 15.79 13.62 -8.23
N PRO A 384 15.33 13.34 -9.45
CA PRO A 384 13.92 13.00 -9.69
C PRO A 384 13.59 11.60 -9.16
N VAL A 385 12.37 11.44 -8.70
CA VAL A 385 11.84 10.19 -8.14
C VAL A 385 10.70 9.67 -9.00
N SER A 386 10.67 8.37 -9.23
CA SER A 386 9.52 7.67 -9.78
C SER A 386 9.01 6.63 -8.79
N GLY A 387 7.82 6.10 -9.02
CA GLY A 387 7.24 5.05 -8.20
C GLY A 387 6.41 4.08 -9.04
N ILE A 388 6.37 2.83 -8.61
CA ILE A 388 5.61 1.76 -9.24
C ILE A 388 4.91 0.91 -8.17
N ALA A 389 3.74 0.37 -8.51
CA ALA A 389 3.07 -0.65 -7.71
C ALA A 389 3.18 -1.99 -8.41
N MET A 390 3.64 -2.97 -7.66
CA MET A 390 3.79 -4.35 -8.07
C MET A 390 2.73 -5.21 -7.39
N GLY A 391 2.37 -6.31 -8.02
CA GLY A 391 1.51 -7.33 -7.44
C GLY A 391 2.10 -8.72 -7.58
N LEU A 392 1.46 -9.66 -6.90
CA LEU A 392 1.81 -11.08 -6.98
C LEU A 392 0.54 -11.90 -7.06
N ILE A 393 0.53 -12.84 -7.97
CA ILE A 393 -0.41 -13.95 -7.99
C ILE A 393 0.40 -15.23 -7.81
N SER A 394 0.06 -16.03 -6.81
CA SER A 394 0.80 -17.26 -6.50
C SER A 394 -0.13 -18.42 -6.16
N GLU A 395 0.35 -19.63 -6.31
CA GLU A 395 -0.31 -20.84 -5.88
C GLU A 395 0.68 -21.84 -5.28
N ASN A 396 0.17 -22.84 -4.59
CA ASN A 396 0.98 -23.91 -4.00
C ASN A 396 2.15 -23.38 -3.15
N LYS A 397 1.86 -22.38 -2.27
CA LYS A 397 2.85 -21.74 -1.40
C LYS A 397 4.03 -21.13 -2.17
N GLY A 398 3.74 -20.49 -3.30
CA GLY A 398 4.74 -19.78 -4.09
C GLY A 398 5.58 -20.66 -5.04
N THR A 399 5.20 -21.92 -5.28
CA THR A 399 5.90 -22.77 -6.27
C THR A 399 5.56 -22.39 -7.71
N ASN A 400 4.37 -21.82 -7.94
CA ASN A 400 3.97 -21.21 -9.20
C ASN A 400 3.49 -19.79 -8.91
N TYR A 401 4.08 -18.79 -9.56
CA TYR A 401 3.75 -17.40 -9.31
C TYR A 401 4.00 -16.49 -10.53
N ALA A 402 3.31 -15.36 -10.55
CA ALA A 402 3.51 -14.28 -11.49
C ALA A 402 3.64 -12.94 -10.74
N ILE A 403 4.73 -12.22 -11.00
CA ILE A 403 4.93 -10.86 -10.50
C ILE A 403 4.38 -9.88 -11.54
N LEU A 404 3.55 -8.95 -11.12
CA LEU A 404 2.85 -8.00 -11.98
C LEU A 404 3.41 -6.59 -11.78
N SER A 405 3.84 -5.95 -12.87
CA SER A 405 4.24 -4.55 -12.87
C SER A 405 3.04 -3.64 -13.11
N ASP A 406 2.94 -2.53 -12.38
CA ASP A 406 1.85 -1.54 -12.54
C ASP A 406 0.46 -2.17 -12.46
N ILE A 407 0.10 -2.61 -11.25
CA ILE A 407 -1.16 -3.34 -11.00
C ILE A 407 -2.40 -2.46 -11.13
N LEU A 408 -3.49 -3.10 -11.58
CA LEU A 408 -4.84 -2.57 -11.56
C LEU A 408 -5.44 -2.68 -10.14
N GLY A 409 -6.54 -1.96 -9.91
CA GLY A 409 -7.29 -2.07 -8.65
C GLY A 409 -7.81 -3.48 -8.38
N ASP A 410 -8.29 -4.17 -9.42
CA ASP A 410 -8.77 -5.54 -9.32
C ASP A 410 -7.63 -6.52 -8.98
N GLU A 411 -6.45 -6.32 -9.57
CA GLU A 411 -5.25 -7.13 -9.30
C GLU A 411 -4.69 -6.90 -7.88
N ASP A 412 -4.82 -5.69 -7.33
CA ASP A 412 -4.54 -5.42 -5.92
C ASP A 412 -5.52 -6.17 -5.01
N HIS A 413 -6.83 -6.07 -5.32
CA HIS A 413 -7.87 -6.67 -4.48
C HIS A 413 -7.81 -8.19 -4.44
N LEU A 414 -7.64 -8.83 -5.59
CA LEU A 414 -7.66 -10.30 -5.77
C LEU A 414 -6.27 -10.95 -5.70
N GLY A 415 -5.21 -10.13 -5.60
CA GLY A 415 -3.83 -10.58 -5.56
C GLY A 415 -3.33 -10.93 -4.16
N ASP A 416 -2.14 -11.51 -4.12
CA ASP A 416 -1.49 -12.04 -2.92
C ASP A 416 -0.50 -11.06 -2.29
N MET A 417 -0.09 -10.03 -3.03
CA MET A 417 0.82 -8.98 -2.56
C MET A 417 0.50 -7.65 -3.27
N ASP A 418 0.51 -6.55 -2.53
CA ASP A 418 0.61 -5.18 -3.02
C ASP A 418 1.94 -4.59 -2.55
N PHE A 419 2.78 -4.20 -3.49
CA PHE A 419 4.13 -3.75 -3.21
C PHE A 419 4.45 -2.48 -3.99
N LYS A 420 4.65 -1.39 -3.27
CA LYS A 420 4.98 -0.07 -3.83
C LYS A 420 6.45 0.26 -3.55
N VAL A 421 7.17 0.64 -4.60
CA VAL A 421 8.56 1.06 -4.52
C VAL A 421 8.75 2.39 -5.21
N THR A 422 9.38 3.33 -4.52
CA THR A 422 9.79 4.62 -5.06
C THR A 422 11.30 4.74 -5.06
N GLY A 423 11.83 5.54 -5.94
CA GLY A 423 13.28 5.80 -5.93
C GLY A 423 13.74 6.65 -7.09
N THR A 424 15.02 7.01 -6.99
CA THR A 424 15.79 7.67 -8.04
C THR A 424 16.45 6.64 -8.97
N LYS A 425 17.28 7.11 -9.89
CA LYS A 425 18.11 6.19 -10.70
C LYS A 425 19.11 5.39 -9.85
N ASP A 426 19.48 5.88 -8.68
CA ASP A 426 20.58 5.34 -7.88
C ASP A 426 20.10 4.43 -6.73
N GLY A 427 18.85 4.52 -6.31
CA GLY A 427 18.33 3.64 -5.26
C GLY A 427 16.91 3.96 -4.80
N ILE A 428 16.43 3.19 -3.83
CA ILE A 428 15.09 3.25 -3.25
C ILE A 428 14.99 4.41 -2.26
N THR A 429 13.88 5.15 -2.31
CA THR A 429 13.59 6.27 -1.38
C THR A 429 12.48 5.94 -0.39
N ALA A 430 11.48 5.16 -0.80
CA ALA A 430 10.44 4.68 0.09
C ALA A 430 9.82 3.38 -0.44
N THR A 431 9.23 2.62 0.46
CA THR A 431 8.52 1.38 0.15
C THR A 431 7.28 1.21 1.02
N GLN A 432 6.30 0.50 0.48
CA GLN A 432 5.17 -0.03 1.21
C GLN A 432 4.79 -1.39 0.62
N MET A 433 4.78 -2.42 1.44
CA MET A 433 4.47 -3.79 1.04
C MET A 433 3.41 -4.38 1.98
N ASP A 434 2.40 -5.00 1.39
CA ASP A 434 1.38 -5.79 2.07
C ASP A 434 1.36 -7.19 1.47
N ILE A 435 1.57 -8.21 2.29
CA ILE A 435 1.54 -9.61 1.89
C ILE A 435 0.29 -10.24 2.51
N LYS A 436 -0.53 -10.88 1.67
CA LYS A 436 -1.85 -11.41 2.04
C LYS A 436 -1.90 -12.93 2.10
N VAL A 437 -0.77 -13.59 1.83
CA VAL A 437 -0.66 -15.07 1.79
C VAL A 437 0.56 -15.54 2.56
N ASP A 438 0.51 -16.79 3.00
CA ASP A 438 1.61 -17.45 3.68
C ASP A 438 2.61 -18.05 2.67
N GLY A 439 3.88 -18.13 3.09
CA GLY A 439 4.91 -18.93 2.41
C GLY A 439 5.60 -18.24 1.24
N LEU A 440 5.63 -16.90 1.18
CA LEU A 440 6.47 -16.20 0.22
C LEU A 440 7.95 -16.29 0.61
N SER A 441 8.76 -16.82 -0.31
CA SER A 441 10.21 -16.90 -0.13
C SER A 441 10.90 -15.55 -0.32
N TYR A 442 12.09 -15.41 0.26
CA TYR A 442 12.94 -14.23 0.01
C TYR A 442 13.34 -14.12 -1.46
N GLU A 443 13.42 -15.23 -2.19
CA GLU A 443 13.67 -15.25 -3.64
C GLU A 443 12.56 -14.54 -4.43
N ILE A 444 11.30 -14.78 -4.07
CA ILE A 444 10.16 -14.08 -4.69
C ILE A 444 10.24 -12.57 -4.42
N LEU A 445 10.60 -12.18 -3.19
CA LEU A 445 10.76 -10.77 -2.85
C LEU A 445 11.92 -10.12 -3.62
N GLU A 446 13.04 -10.83 -3.79
CA GLU A 446 14.17 -10.38 -4.58
C GLU A 446 13.80 -10.18 -6.06
N ASN A 447 13.10 -11.15 -6.64
CA ASN A 447 12.60 -11.07 -8.01
C ASN A 447 11.58 -9.92 -8.19
N ALA A 448 10.70 -9.72 -7.21
CA ALA A 448 9.74 -8.61 -7.22
C ALA A 448 10.45 -7.24 -7.15
N LEU A 449 11.47 -7.11 -6.33
CA LEU A 449 12.28 -5.90 -6.23
C LEU A 449 13.05 -5.63 -7.53
N ALA A 450 13.63 -6.66 -8.15
CA ALA A 450 14.34 -6.53 -9.43
C ALA A 450 13.39 -6.06 -10.55
N GLN A 451 12.20 -6.68 -10.67
CA GLN A 451 11.20 -6.28 -11.65
C GLN A 451 10.64 -4.87 -11.36
N ALA A 452 10.47 -4.50 -10.09
CA ALA A 452 10.09 -3.15 -9.69
C ALA A 452 11.12 -2.10 -10.10
N LYS A 453 12.41 -2.42 -10.01
CA LYS A 453 13.50 -1.53 -10.47
C LYS A 453 13.41 -1.24 -11.95
N GLU A 454 13.20 -2.26 -12.79
CA GLU A 454 13.04 -2.10 -14.23
C GLU A 454 11.83 -1.21 -14.56
N GLY A 455 10.68 -1.50 -13.95
CA GLY A 455 9.46 -0.71 -14.15
C GLY A 455 9.60 0.73 -13.67
N ARG A 456 10.21 0.96 -12.51
CA ARG A 456 10.47 2.27 -11.95
C ARG A 456 11.42 3.09 -12.85
N MET A 457 12.46 2.44 -13.40
CA MET A 457 13.36 3.09 -14.34
C MET A 457 12.71 3.46 -15.67
N HIS A 458 11.79 2.62 -16.17
CA HIS A 458 10.97 2.95 -17.34
C HIS A 458 10.14 4.22 -17.11
N ILE A 459 9.42 4.30 -15.98
CA ILE A 459 8.62 5.46 -15.59
C ILE A 459 9.51 6.71 -15.43
N LEU A 460 10.67 6.56 -14.76
CA LEU A 460 11.62 7.65 -14.59
C LEU A 460 12.10 8.22 -15.93
N GLY A 461 12.35 7.34 -16.90
CA GLY A 461 12.71 7.76 -18.27
C GLY A 461 11.63 8.63 -18.92
N LYS A 462 10.34 8.33 -18.72
CA LYS A 462 9.22 9.16 -19.20
C LYS A 462 9.17 10.53 -18.51
N ILE A 463 9.38 10.56 -17.18
CA ILE A 463 9.44 11.80 -16.41
C ILE A 463 10.59 12.69 -16.88
N LEU A 464 11.76 12.11 -17.08
CA LEU A 464 12.96 12.86 -17.55
C LEU A 464 12.79 13.42 -18.97
N ALA A 465 12.14 12.69 -19.87
CA ALA A 465 11.91 13.14 -21.23
C ALA A 465 11.12 14.46 -21.29
N VAL A 466 10.08 14.60 -20.48
CA VAL A 466 9.25 15.83 -20.43
C VAL A 466 9.99 16.96 -19.73
N SER A 467 10.64 16.65 -18.62
CA SER A 467 11.33 17.65 -17.81
C SER A 467 12.58 18.23 -18.50
N TYR A 468 13.20 17.49 -19.43
CA TYR A 468 14.35 17.98 -20.19
C TYR A 468 13.95 19.06 -21.20
N THR A 469 12.80 18.89 -21.87
CA THR A 469 12.29 19.89 -22.82
C THR A 469 11.90 21.21 -22.14
N HIS A 470 11.50 21.18 -20.87
CA HIS A 470 11.14 22.37 -20.11
C HIS A 470 12.39 23.16 -19.64
N LEU A 471 13.48 22.47 -19.29
CA LEU A 471 14.74 23.08 -18.84
C LEU A 471 15.61 23.65 -19.99
N THR A 472 15.30 23.27 -21.22
CA THR A 472 16.09 23.69 -22.40
C THR A 472 15.45 24.85 -23.20
N LEU A 473 14.31 25.36 -22.77
CA LEU A 473 13.81 26.63 -23.32
C LEU A 473 14.76 27.74 -22.84
N PRO A 474 15.50 28.40 -23.75
CA PRO A 474 16.36 29.50 -23.35
C PRO A 474 15.47 30.58 -22.72
N THR A 475 15.78 30.97 -21.51
CA THR A 475 15.37 32.23 -20.95
C THR A 475 15.95 33.32 -21.86
N ILE A 476 15.21 33.72 -22.86
CA ILE A 476 15.51 34.95 -23.58
C ILE A 476 15.13 36.04 -22.62
N ALA A 477 16.13 36.61 -21.99
CA ALA A 477 16.02 37.80 -21.17
C ALA A 477 15.61 39.00 -22.02
#